data_e4511d9fe791f3913a5c49b9b114e1ad
#
_entry.id   e4511d9fe791f3913a5c49b9b114e1ad
#
_cell.length_a   1.000
_cell.length_b   1.000
_cell.length_c   1.000
_cell.angle_alpha   90.00
_cell.angle_beta   90.00
_cell.angle_gamma   90.00
#
_symmetry.space_group_name_H-M   'P 1'
#
loop_
_entity.id
_entity.type
_entity.pdbx_description
1 polymer ?
#
loop_
_entity_poly.entity_id
_entity_poly.type
_entity_poly.pdbx_seq_one_letter_code
_entity_poly.pdbx_strand_id
1 'polypeptide(L)'
;LAGPGGAGKTRLSIEVGLQVVEHWPDGVWFVDLAPLSEGEVVPMAIAGAVGAPSVPGNDAISDVVAHLAAHSALLVLANCEHLVEPISRLVGVLRERCSRLGVLATSRVPLGLIGEKLYRLDPLGADGVESDAVRLFMERSGLDGDVDLSDVVGLCRAIDGLPLAIELAATRSH
;
A
#
# COMPACT_ATOMS: atom_id res chain seq x y z
N LEU A 1 0.65 1.63 6.60
CA LEU A 1 1.36 0.35 6.54
C LEU A 1 2.85 0.60 6.29
N ALA A 2 3.72 0.18 7.18
CA ALA A 2 5.17 0.29 7.01
C ALA A 2 5.82 -1.11 6.97
N GLY A 3 6.95 -1.24 6.24
CA GLY A 3 7.68 -2.52 6.15
C GLY A 3 8.63 -2.57 4.95
N PRO A 4 9.43 -3.62 4.82
CA PRO A 4 10.42 -3.73 3.76
C PRO A 4 9.78 -3.78 2.36
N GLY A 5 10.58 -3.52 1.34
CA GLY A 5 10.19 -3.72 -0.05
C GLY A 5 9.79 -5.18 -0.28
N GLY A 6 8.74 -5.43 -1.06
CA GLY A 6 8.31 -6.80 -1.34
C GLY A 6 7.50 -7.51 -0.24
N ALA A 7 7.26 -6.87 0.92
CA ALA A 7 6.47 -7.46 2.01
C ALA A 7 4.95 -7.55 1.75
N GLY A 8 4.46 -7.06 0.60
CA GLY A 8 3.04 -7.15 0.27
C GLY A 8 2.18 -5.96 0.73
N LYS A 9 2.77 -4.84 1.17
CA LYS A 9 2.04 -3.65 1.67
C LYS A 9 0.95 -3.15 0.72
N THR A 10 1.29 -2.97 -0.56
CA THR A 10 0.34 -2.50 -1.58
C THR A 10 -0.80 -3.50 -1.77
N ARG A 11 -0.50 -4.80 -1.86
CA ARG A 11 -1.52 -5.84 -1.97
C ARG A 11 -2.47 -5.84 -0.77
N LEU A 12 -1.91 -5.77 0.46
CA LEU A 12 -2.70 -5.69 1.67
C LEU A 12 -3.57 -4.42 1.70
N SER A 13 -3.05 -3.27 1.26
CA SER A 13 -3.82 -2.02 1.25
C SER A 13 -5.01 -2.07 0.27
N ILE A 14 -4.85 -2.73 -0.87
CA ILE A 14 -5.94 -2.95 -1.83
C ILE A 14 -6.99 -3.87 -1.22
N GLU A 15 -6.56 -4.99 -0.63
CA GLU A 15 -7.47 -5.95 -0.01
C GLU A 15 -8.26 -5.32 1.14
N VAL A 16 -7.60 -4.58 2.02
CA VAL A 16 -8.26 -3.81 3.08
C VAL A 16 -9.26 -2.81 2.48
N GLY A 17 -8.89 -2.07 1.45
CA GLY A 17 -9.78 -1.13 0.76
C GLY A 17 -11.05 -1.79 0.25
N LEU A 18 -10.93 -2.98 -0.37
CA LEU A 18 -12.06 -3.75 -0.86
C LEU A 18 -12.97 -4.24 0.29
N GLN A 19 -12.40 -4.70 1.39
CA GLN A 19 -13.16 -5.21 2.54
C GLN A 19 -13.92 -4.11 3.29
N VAL A 20 -13.41 -2.87 3.27
CA VAL A 20 -14.04 -1.76 4.00
C VAL A 20 -14.86 -0.83 3.12
N VAL A 21 -15.04 -1.12 1.83
CA VAL A 21 -15.72 -0.22 0.87
C VAL A 21 -17.13 0.19 1.32
N GLU A 22 -17.87 -0.72 1.96
CA GLU A 22 -19.21 -0.45 2.48
C GLU A 22 -19.23 0.59 3.62
N HIS A 23 -18.11 0.83 4.29
CA HIS A 23 -17.98 1.83 5.36
C HIS A 23 -17.71 3.24 4.81
N TRP A 24 -17.42 3.35 3.50
CA TRP A 24 -17.06 4.60 2.84
C TRP A 24 -18.05 4.93 1.71
N PRO A 25 -19.19 5.59 2.01
CA PRO A 25 -20.26 5.83 1.03
C PRO A 25 -19.82 6.55 -0.25
N ASP A 26 -18.80 7.41 -0.15
CA ASP A 26 -18.26 8.16 -1.30
C ASP A 26 -17.02 7.50 -1.89
N GLY A 27 -16.73 6.25 -1.49
CA GLY A 27 -15.78 5.38 -2.15
C GLY A 27 -14.44 5.20 -1.44
N VAL A 28 -13.68 4.24 -1.98
CA VAL A 28 -12.29 3.96 -1.64
C VAL A 28 -11.46 4.25 -2.88
N TRP A 29 -10.51 5.17 -2.77
CA TRP A 29 -9.73 5.69 -3.88
C TRP A 29 -8.27 5.30 -3.75
N PHE A 30 -7.76 4.56 -4.73
CA PHE A 30 -6.37 4.11 -4.75
C PHE A 30 -5.52 5.01 -5.64
N VAL A 31 -4.40 5.48 -5.10
CA VAL A 31 -3.43 6.31 -5.81
C VAL A 31 -2.05 5.67 -5.71
N ASP A 32 -1.54 5.18 -6.82
CA ASP A 32 -0.15 4.71 -6.90
C ASP A 32 0.79 5.89 -7.15
N LEU A 33 1.67 6.15 -6.20
CA LEU A 33 2.64 7.24 -6.26
C LEU A 33 4.00 6.79 -6.82
N ALA A 34 4.20 5.49 -7.09
CA ALA A 34 5.46 4.97 -7.61
C ALA A 34 5.94 5.65 -8.92
N PRO A 35 5.04 6.02 -9.88
CA PRO A 35 5.46 6.71 -11.10
C PRO A 35 5.85 8.17 -10.91
N LEU A 36 5.56 8.78 -9.76
CA LEU A 36 5.78 10.20 -9.53
C LEU A 36 7.18 10.42 -8.98
N SER A 37 7.92 11.36 -9.57
CA SER A 37 9.26 11.75 -9.11
C SER A 37 9.27 13.06 -8.32
N GLU A 38 8.22 13.87 -8.44
CA GLU A 38 8.13 15.21 -7.86
C GLU A 38 6.92 15.33 -6.95
N GLY A 39 7.12 15.89 -5.77
CA GLY A 39 6.04 16.06 -4.78
C GLY A 39 4.94 17.03 -5.20
N GLU A 40 5.27 17.96 -6.09
CA GLU A 40 4.33 18.98 -6.59
C GLU A 40 3.20 18.39 -7.42
N VAL A 41 3.40 17.22 -8.04
CA VAL A 41 2.38 16.52 -8.84
C VAL A 41 1.46 15.62 -8.02
N VAL A 42 1.77 15.36 -6.73
CA VAL A 42 0.96 14.49 -5.87
C VAL A 42 -0.49 14.98 -5.73
N PRO A 43 -0.77 16.27 -5.48
CA PRO A 43 -2.14 16.76 -5.40
C PRO A 43 -2.93 16.55 -6.69
N MET A 44 -2.28 16.72 -7.85
CA MET A 44 -2.92 16.49 -9.15
C MET A 44 -3.25 15.01 -9.38
N ALA A 45 -2.36 14.10 -8.97
CA ALA A 45 -2.61 12.66 -9.06
C ALA A 45 -3.81 12.26 -8.18
N ILE A 46 -3.89 12.81 -6.97
CA ILE A 46 -5.04 12.59 -6.09
C ILE A 46 -6.30 13.20 -6.69
N ALA A 47 -6.25 14.46 -7.19
CA ALA A 47 -7.40 15.10 -7.84
C ALA A 47 -7.94 14.25 -9.00
N GLY A 48 -7.05 13.74 -9.85
CA GLY A 48 -7.43 12.85 -10.94
C GLY A 48 -8.07 11.56 -10.48
N ALA A 49 -7.54 10.94 -9.42
CA ALA A 49 -8.08 9.69 -8.88
C ALA A 49 -9.48 9.87 -8.27
N VAL A 50 -9.69 10.93 -7.48
CA VAL A 50 -10.98 11.17 -6.80
C VAL A 50 -12.00 11.92 -7.68
N GLY A 51 -11.61 12.32 -8.90
CA GLY A 51 -12.48 13.07 -9.80
C GLY A 51 -12.74 14.52 -9.35
N ALA A 52 -11.79 15.13 -8.61
CA ALA A 52 -11.91 16.52 -8.19
C ALA A 52 -11.83 17.47 -9.40
N PRO A 53 -12.81 18.38 -9.55
CA PRO A 53 -12.78 19.33 -10.66
C PRO A 53 -11.66 20.35 -10.45
N SER A 54 -10.93 20.67 -11.54
CA SER A 54 -9.97 21.76 -11.53
C SER A 54 -10.69 23.10 -11.69
N VAL A 55 -10.46 24.02 -10.75
CA VAL A 55 -11.07 25.36 -10.77
C VAL A 55 -10.03 26.37 -11.20
N PRO A 56 -10.28 27.17 -12.26
CA PRO A 56 -9.34 28.20 -12.69
C PRO A 56 -8.95 29.16 -11.57
N GLY A 57 -7.66 29.31 -11.31
CA GLY A 57 -7.12 30.19 -10.27
C GLY A 57 -6.86 29.51 -8.92
N ASN A 58 -7.32 28.27 -8.73
CA ASN A 58 -7.00 27.46 -7.56
C ASN A 58 -5.70 26.67 -7.77
N ASP A 59 -5.05 26.31 -6.66
CA ASP A 59 -4.06 25.24 -6.65
C ASP A 59 -4.72 23.85 -6.50
N ALA A 60 -4.01 22.81 -6.90
CA ALA A 60 -4.53 21.46 -6.87
C ALA A 60 -4.86 20.95 -5.45
N ILE A 61 -4.18 21.45 -4.42
CA ILE A 61 -4.47 21.10 -3.03
C ILE A 61 -5.85 21.64 -2.63
N SER A 62 -6.13 22.90 -2.99
CA SER A 62 -7.41 23.56 -2.71
C SER A 62 -8.57 22.83 -3.40
N ASP A 63 -8.38 22.40 -4.65
CA ASP A 63 -9.39 21.67 -5.38
C ASP A 63 -9.69 20.29 -4.75
N VAL A 64 -8.64 19.54 -4.37
CA VAL A 64 -8.78 18.26 -3.66
C VAL A 64 -9.48 18.44 -2.32
N VAL A 65 -9.09 19.44 -1.54
CA VAL A 65 -9.71 19.74 -0.24
C VAL A 65 -11.20 20.10 -0.41
N ALA A 66 -11.51 21.02 -1.34
CA ALA A 66 -12.89 21.43 -1.59
C ALA A 66 -13.78 20.23 -2.00
N HIS A 67 -13.23 19.34 -2.83
CA HIS A 67 -13.94 18.13 -3.25
C HIS A 67 -14.14 17.16 -2.08
N LEU A 68 -13.09 16.83 -1.35
CA LEU A 68 -13.12 15.80 -0.31
C LEU A 68 -13.74 16.26 1.03
N ALA A 69 -13.86 17.56 1.27
CA ALA A 69 -14.39 18.09 2.54
C ALA A 69 -15.82 17.60 2.86
N ALA A 70 -16.63 17.39 1.82
CA ALA A 70 -18.02 16.90 1.97
C ALA A 70 -18.13 15.38 1.90
N HIS A 71 -17.06 14.66 1.50
CA HIS A 71 -17.10 13.23 1.22
C HIS A 71 -16.67 12.37 2.42
N SER A 72 -17.32 11.24 2.58
CA SER A 72 -16.92 10.16 3.50
C SER A 72 -16.20 9.08 2.68
N ALA A 73 -14.91 9.23 2.54
CA ALA A 73 -14.09 8.41 1.63
C ALA A 73 -12.81 7.90 2.29
N LEU A 74 -12.25 6.82 1.76
CA LEU A 74 -10.93 6.32 2.10
C LEU A 74 -9.96 6.59 0.95
N LEU A 75 -8.89 7.30 1.22
CA LEU A 75 -7.79 7.52 0.30
C LEU A 75 -6.65 6.54 0.60
N VAL A 76 -6.33 5.67 -0.34
CA VAL A 76 -5.23 4.71 -0.24
C VAL A 76 -4.07 5.23 -1.07
N LEU A 77 -2.97 5.63 -0.39
CA LEU A 77 -1.75 6.15 -1.00
C LEU A 77 -0.69 5.05 -1.00
N ALA A 78 -0.28 4.59 -2.17
CA ALA A 78 0.72 3.53 -2.28
C ALA A 78 2.10 4.08 -2.69
N ASN A 79 3.16 3.46 -2.14
CA ASN A 79 4.56 3.77 -2.44
C ASN A 79 4.99 5.18 -2.05
N CYS A 80 4.68 5.57 -0.81
CA CYS A 80 4.94 6.94 -0.32
C CYS A 80 6.41 7.22 0.02
N GLU A 81 7.29 6.22 0.05
CA GLU A 81 8.64 6.30 0.63
C GLU A 81 9.59 7.33 -0.01
N HIS A 82 9.40 7.68 -1.26
CA HIS A 82 10.22 8.65 -1.98
C HIS A 82 9.62 10.07 -1.97
N LEU A 83 8.40 10.23 -1.45
CA LEU A 83 7.65 11.49 -1.40
C LEU A 83 7.11 11.78 0.01
N VAL A 84 7.80 11.33 1.06
CA VAL A 84 7.32 11.40 2.46
C VAL A 84 6.94 12.83 2.86
N GLU A 85 7.82 13.80 2.62
CA GLU A 85 7.59 15.19 3.05
C GLU A 85 6.39 15.87 2.36
N PRO A 86 6.27 15.84 1.01
CA PRO A 86 5.11 16.43 0.33
C PRO A 86 3.81 15.70 0.68
N ILE A 87 3.83 14.37 0.85
CA ILE A 87 2.66 13.60 1.27
C ILE A 87 2.25 13.95 2.70
N SER A 88 3.21 14.06 3.62
CA SER A 88 2.93 14.43 5.02
C SER A 88 2.27 15.80 5.12
N ARG A 89 2.76 16.78 4.36
CA ARG A 89 2.13 18.12 4.30
C ARG A 89 0.70 18.04 3.77
N LEU A 90 0.49 17.36 2.65
CA LEU A 90 -0.82 17.24 2.04
C LEU A 90 -1.82 16.49 2.93
N VAL A 91 -1.41 15.36 3.48
CA VAL A 91 -2.27 14.56 4.39
C VAL A 91 -2.57 15.36 5.68
N GLY A 92 -1.62 16.17 6.17
CA GLY A 92 -1.88 17.09 7.27
C GLY A 92 -3.04 18.04 6.97
N VAL A 93 -2.99 18.73 5.82
CA VAL A 93 -4.05 19.63 5.36
C VAL A 93 -5.39 18.91 5.16
N LEU A 94 -5.37 17.72 4.53
CA LEU A 94 -6.58 16.92 4.32
C LEU A 94 -7.24 16.52 5.64
N ARG A 95 -6.46 16.08 6.63
CA ARG A 95 -6.99 15.71 7.95
C ARG A 95 -7.61 16.85 8.72
N GLU A 96 -7.06 18.05 8.58
CA GLU A 96 -7.61 19.26 9.23
C GLU A 96 -8.94 19.70 8.60
N ARG A 97 -9.07 19.54 7.29
CA ARG A 97 -10.19 20.09 6.52
C ARG A 97 -11.26 19.08 6.11
N CYS A 98 -10.91 17.79 6.05
CA CYS A 98 -11.78 16.71 5.59
C CYS A 98 -12.05 15.72 6.74
N SER A 99 -12.97 16.07 7.64
CA SER A 99 -13.20 15.33 8.89
C SER A 99 -13.71 13.89 8.71
N ARG A 100 -14.26 13.56 7.53
CA ARG A 100 -14.78 12.23 7.18
C ARG A 100 -13.88 11.48 6.21
N LEU A 101 -12.65 11.96 5.99
CA LEU A 101 -11.66 11.31 5.14
C LEU A 101 -10.79 10.37 5.97
N GLY A 102 -10.73 9.09 5.58
CA GLY A 102 -9.69 8.15 6.01
C GLY A 102 -8.50 8.20 5.08
N VAL A 103 -7.30 7.99 5.61
CA VAL A 103 -6.08 7.85 4.79
C VAL A 103 -5.35 6.60 5.21
N LEU A 104 -5.09 5.72 4.24
CA LEU A 104 -4.26 4.52 4.38
C LEU A 104 -3.04 4.69 3.49
N ALA A 105 -1.86 4.85 4.09
CA ALA A 105 -0.62 4.99 3.33
C ALA A 105 0.25 3.73 3.41
N THR A 106 0.92 3.37 2.32
CA THR A 106 1.96 2.36 2.32
C THR A 106 3.32 2.99 2.07
N SER A 107 4.32 2.66 2.91
CA SER A 107 5.66 3.21 2.82
C SER A 107 6.68 2.25 3.43
N ARG A 108 7.96 2.45 3.16
CA ARG A 108 9.06 1.76 3.88
C ARG A 108 9.33 2.40 5.23
N VAL A 109 9.01 3.67 5.37
CA VAL A 109 9.22 4.47 6.59
C VAL A 109 7.92 5.16 7.01
N PRO A 110 7.75 5.52 8.30
CA PRO A 110 6.61 6.31 8.75
C PRO A 110 6.52 7.65 8.02
N LEU A 111 5.32 8.19 7.88
CA LEU A 111 5.11 9.54 7.35
C LEU A 111 5.42 10.64 8.40
N GLY A 112 5.43 10.28 9.68
CA GLY A 112 5.75 11.20 10.77
C GLY A 112 4.62 12.17 11.14
N LEU A 113 3.39 11.84 10.80
CA LEU A 113 2.21 12.66 11.09
C LEU A 113 1.74 12.51 12.54
N ILE A 114 1.34 13.63 13.15
CA ILE A 114 0.71 13.58 14.48
C ILE A 114 -0.56 12.74 14.41
N GLY A 115 -0.65 11.72 15.29
CA GLY A 115 -1.77 10.78 15.30
C GLY A 115 -1.74 9.70 14.20
N GLU A 116 -0.61 9.54 13.51
CA GLU A 116 -0.38 8.40 12.64
C GLU A 116 -0.44 7.11 13.46
N LYS A 117 -1.23 6.14 12.98
CA LYS A 117 -1.23 4.77 13.51
C LYS A 117 -0.35 3.90 12.62
N LEU A 118 0.78 3.51 13.14
CA LEU A 118 1.74 2.69 12.40
C LEU A 118 1.40 1.21 12.56
N TYR A 119 1.10 0.56 11.44
CA TYR A 119 1.03 -0.89 11.34
C TYR A 119 2.26 -1.40 10.60
N ARG A 120 3.10 -2.19 11.26
CA ARG A 120 4.27 -2.81 10.66
C ARG A 120 3.88 -4.12 10.01
N LEU A 121 4.26 -4.28 8.76
CA LEU A 121 4.10 -5.52 8.02
C LEU A 121 5.47 -6.21 7.93
N ASP A 122 5.59 -7.28 8.67
CA ASP A 122 6.79 -8.13 8.65
C ASP A 122 6.72 -9.11 7.46
N PRO A 123 7.87 -9.65 7.02
CA PRO A 123 7.89 -10.78 6.11
C PRO A 123 7.12 -11.99 6.63
N LEU A 124 6.79 -12.92 5.76
CA LEU A 124 6.12 -14.17 6.13
C LEU A 124 7.04 -15.04 6.98
N GLY A 125 6.50 -15.66 8.01
CA GLY A 125 7.23 -16.67 8.77
C GLY A 125 7.68 -17.81 7.85
N ALA A 126 8.97 -18.21 7.98
CA ALA A 126 9.58 -19.27 7.17
C ALA A 126 10.03 -20.48 8.01
N ASP A 127 9.53 -20.59 9.24
CA ASP A 127 9.91 -21.65 10.17
C ASP A 127 8.99 -22.88 10.05
N GLY A 128 9.52 -23.88 9.35
CA GLY A 128 8.83 -25.17 9.17
C GLY A 128 7.99 -25.24 7.89
N VAL A 129 7.59 -26.47 7.57
CA VAL A 129 6.88 -26.81 6.33
C VAL A 129 5.45 -26.26 6.24
N GLU A 130 4.84 -25.97 7.38
CA GLU A 130 3.50 -25.38 7.48
C GLU A 130 3.52 -23.84 7.52
N SER A 131 4.68 -23.22 7.34
CA SER A 131 4.81 -21.77 7.40
C SER A 131 4.12 -21.07 6.23
N ASP A 132 3.70 -19.82 6.45
CA ASP A 132 3.03 -19.01 5.40
C ASP A 132 3.92 -18.78 4.18
N ALA A 133 5.23 -18.67 4.37
CA ALA A 133 6.20 -18.56 3.29
C ALA A 133 6.23 -19.80 2.40
N VAL A 134 6.24 -21.01 3.00
CA VAL A 134 6.20 -22.28 2.28
C VAL A 134 4.86 -22.45 1.57
N ARG A 135 3.76 -22.13 2.23
CA ARG A 135 2.43 -22.18 1.60
C ARG A 135 2.35 -21.29 0.37
N LEU A 136 2.83 -20.06 0.48
CA LEU A 136 2.87 -19.13 -0.66
C LEU A 136 3.72 -19.68 -1.81
N PHE A 137 4.90 -20.25 -1.50
CA PHE A 137 5.76 -20.86 -2.53
C PHE A 137 5.03 -22.01 -3.26
N MET A 138 4.44 -22.94 -2.51
CA MET A 138 3.73 -24.08 -3.09
C MET A 138 2.54 -23.66 -3.94
N GLU A 139 1.75 -22.67 -3.48
CA GLU A 139 0.64 -22.12 -4.25
C GLU A 139 1.08 -21.47 -5.58
N ARG A 140 2.26 -20.84 -5.60
CA ARG A 140 2.77 -20.12 -6.78
C ARG A 140 3.60 -20.97 -7.73
N SER A 141 4.28 -21.99 -7.21
CA SER A 141 5.11 -22.86 -8.03
C SER A 141 4.28 -23.84 -8.86
N GLY A 142 3.06 -24.17 -8.44
CA GLY A 142 2.25 -25.20 -9.11
C GLY A 142 2.92 -26.57 -9.15
N LEU A 143 3.92 -26.79 -8.29
CA LEU A 143 4.61 -28.08 -8.21
C LEU A 143 3.69 -29.12 -7.61
N ASP A 144 3.29 -30.08 -8.42
CA ASP A 144 2.55 -31.28 -8.02
C ASP A 144 3.54 -32.45 -7.93
N GLY A 145 3.64 -33.09 -6.77
CA GLY A 145 4.48 -34.28 -6.59
C GLY A 145 5.37 -34.26 -5.34
N ASP A 146 6.37 -35.12 -5.35
CA ASP A 146 7.26 -35.38 -4.22
C ASP A 146 8.34 -34.26 -4.10
N VAL A 147 7.89 -33.06 -3.68
CA VAL A 147 8.79 -31.93 -3.44
C VAL A 147 9.35 -32.04 -2.03
N ASP A 148 10.67 -31.98 -1.88
CA ASP A 148 11.29 -31.91 -0.55
C ASP A 148 11.00 -30.54 0.07
N LEU A 149 10.00 -30.51 0.95
CA LEU A 149 9.60 -29.30 1.65
C LEU A 149 10.74 -28.73 2.54
N SER A 150 11.74 -29.51 2.90
CA SER A 150 12.89 -29.00 3.65
C SER A 150 13.74 -28.04 2.82
N ASP A 151 13.86 -28.31 1.51
CA ASP A 151 14.55 -27.42 0.56
C ASP A 151 13.76 -26.12 0.36
N VAL A 152 12.42 -26.23 0.28
CA VAL A 152 11.55 -25.06 0.18
C VAL A 152 11.63 -24.20 1.43
N VAL A 153 11.66 -24.79 2.63
CA VAL A 153 11.91 -24.05 3.89
C VAL A 153 13.25 -23.35 3.85
N GLY A 154 14.31 -24.05 3.42
CA GLY A 154 15.65 -23.49 3.26
C GLY A 154 15.67 -22.28 2.33
N LEU A 155 15.01 -22.40 1.18
CA LEU A 155 14.87 -21.31 0.21
C LEU A 155 14.11 -20.11 0.80
N CYS A 156 12.94 -20.34 1.41
CA CYS A 156 12.12 -19.29 2.00
C CYS A 156 12.87 -18.51 3.10
N ARG A 157 13.68 -19.21 3.92
CA ARG A 157 14.55 -18.57 4.90
C ARG A 157 15.67 -17.75 4.25
N ALA A 158 16.28 -18.28 3.20
CA ALA A 158 17.37 -17.59 2.50
C ALA A 158 16.93 -16.28 1.82
N ILE A 159 15.65 -16.15 1.52
CA ILE A 159 15.03 -14.93 0.96
C ILE A 159 14.21 -14.15 2.00
N ASP A 160 14.52 -14.35 3.30
CA ASP A 160 13.92 -13.63 4.43
C ASP A 160 12.37 -13.68 4.49
N GLY A 161 11.73 -14.69 3.90
CA GLY A 161 10.27 -14.80 3.86
C GLY A 161 9.57 -13.66 3.11
N LEU A 162 10.27 -12.90 2.26
CA LEU A 162 9.70 -11.79 1.51
C LEU A 162 8.75 -12.30 0.42
N PRO A 163 7.44 -11.97 0.44
CA PRO A 163 6.45 -12.48 -0.51
C PRO A 163 6.85 -12.31 -1.98
N LEU A 164 7.34 -11.14 -2.36
CA LEU A 164 7.78 -10.90 -3.73
C LEU A 164 8.95 -11.81 -4.16
N ALA A 165 9.91 -12.02 -3.26
CA ALA A 165 11.04 -12.90 -3.54
C ALA A 165 10.59 -14.37 -3.65
N ILE A 166 9.64 -14.78 -2.80
CA ILE A 166 9.04 -16.13 -2.85
C ILE A 166 8.30 -16.34 -4.17
N GLU A 167 7.47 -15.39 -4.60
CA GLU A 167 6.75 -15.48 -5.88
C GLU A 167 7.70 -15.56 -7.08
N LEU A 168 8.78 -14.76 -7.07
CA LEU A 168 9.81 -14.80 -8.12
C LEU A 168 10.59 -16.12 -8.12
N ALA A 169 10.88 -16.69 -6.96
CA ALA A 169 11.54 -18.00 -6.86
C ALA A 169 10.62 -19.12 -7.35
N ALA A 170 9.37 -19.11 -6.92
CA ALA A 170 8.37 -20.11 -7.31
C ALA A 170 8.14 -20.16 -8.83
N THR A 171 8.10 -19.02 -9.51
CA THR A 171 7.93 -18.95 -10.97
C THR A 171 9.13 -19.49 -11.76
N ARG A 172 10.29 -19.70 -11.15
CA ARG A 172 11.52 -20.23 -11.78
C ARG A 172 11.76 -21.69 -11.46
N SER A 173 10.89 -22.33 -10.71
CA SER A 173 11.01 -23.73 -10.27
C SER A 173 10.40 -24.73 -11.26
N HIS A 174 10.10 -24.29 -12.49
CA HIS A 174 9.62 -25.12 -13.61
C HIS A 174 10.74 -25.58 -14.51
#